data_49aabd2df1f96571b227d86f9e8a93a7
#
_entry.id   49aabd2df1f96571b227d86f9e8a93a7
#
_cell.length_a   1.000
_cell.length_b   1.000
_cell.length_c   1.000
_cell.angle_alpha   90.00
_cell.angle_beta   90.00
_cell.angle_gamma   90.00
#
_symmetry.space_group_name_H-M   'P 1'
#
loop_
_entity.id
_entity.type
_entity.pdbx_description
1 polymer ?
#
loop_
_entity_poly.entity_id
_entity_poly.type
_entity_poly.pdbx_seq_one_letter_code
_entity_poly.pdbx_strand_id
1 'polypeptide(L)'
;DFGIEDVRRCELSMRVDGPEGFVMEGRSALDQISRDPLDLAAQAMGRYHQYPDGMVLFLGTMFAPTQDRHGPGQGFTHVVGDTVRIGTPALGQLFNRVTTSDQAPPWQYGAGALMRDLARRGLLA
;
A
#
# COMPACT_ATOMS: atom_id res chain seq x y z
N ASP A 1 9.06 -17.53 -8.10
CA ASP A 1 8.52 -17.43 -6.74
C ASP A 1 9.05 -16.15 -6.11
N PHE A 2 8.18 -15.40 -5.41
CA PHE A 2 8.55 -14.17 -4.71
C PHE A 2 8.92 -14.52 -3.26
N GLY A 3 10.14 -14.27 -2.85
CA GLY A 3 10.66 -14.63 -1.54
C GLY A 3 11.08 -13.43 -0.70
N ILE A 4 11.61 -13.69 0.50
CA ILE A 4 12.00 -12.62 1.45
C ILE A 4 13.13 -11.73 0.90
N GLU A 5 14.02 -12.27 0.09
CA GLU A 5 15.09 -11.48 -0.52
C GLU A 5 14.55 -10.52 -1.59
N ASP A 6 13.46 -10.89 -2.26
CA ASP A 6 12.77 -9.99 -3.18
C ASP A 6 12.05 -8.87 -2.42
N VAL A 7 11.48 -9.18 -1.24
CA VAL A 7 10.94 -8.16 -0.34
C VAL A 7 12.02 -7.17 0.08
N ARG A 8 13.16 -7.66 0.54
CA ARG A 8 14.28 -6.82 1.02
C ARG A 8 14.82 -5.87 -0.05
N ARG A 9 14.77 -6.27 -1.32
CA ARG A 9 15.24 -5.47 -2.47
C ARG A 9 14.11 -4.71 -3.18
N CYS A 10 12.91 -4.78 -2.65
CA CYS A 10 11.76 -4.18 -3.30
C CYS A 10 11.87 -2.66 -3.33
N GLU A 11 11.82 -2.09 -4.52
CA GLU A 11 11.62 -0.67 -4.73
C GLU A 11 10.14 -0.39 -5.05
N LEU A 12 9.60 0.61 -4.40
CA LEU A 12 8.25 1.10 -4.61
C LEU A 12 8.30 2.44 -5.34
N SER A 13 7.49 2.58 -6.35
CA SER A 13 7.22 3.85 -7.01
C SER A 13 5.83 4.33 -6.65
N MET A 14 5.70 5.64 -6.47
CA MET A 14 4.42 6.32 -6.35
C MET A 14 4.34 7.42 -7.40
N ARG A 15 3.17 7.55 -8.01
CA ARG A 15 2.85 8.67 -8.89
C ARG A 15 1.45 9.18 -8.57
N VAL A 16 1.34 10.48 -8.44
CA VAL A 16 0.07 11.20 -8.35
C VAL A 16 -0.07 12.08 -9.57
N ASP A 17 -1.15 11.89 -10.31
CA ASP A 17 -1.56 12.77 -11.40
C ASP A 17 -2.81 13.54 -10.97
N GLY A 18 -2.69 14.84 -10.87
CA GLY A 18 -3.78 15.74 -10.46
C GLY A 18 -4.53 16.33 -11.67
N PRO A 19 -5.77 16.83 -11.45
CA PRO A 19 -6.63 17.33 -12.53
C PRO A 19 -6.07 18.57 -13.25
N GLU A 20 -5.23 19.36 -12.61
CA GLU A 20 -4.66 20.61 -13.18
C GLU A 20 -3.27 20.42 -13.82
N GLY A 21 -2.96 19.19 -14.20
CA GLY A 21 -1.63 18.85 -14.72
C GLY A 21 -0.58 18.72 -13.62
N PHE A 22 -0.98 18.68 -12.35
CA PHE A 22 -0.08 18.41 -11.26
C PHE A 22 0.45 16.97 -11.37
N VAL A 23 1.75 16.83 -11.23
CA VAL A 23 2.42 15.51 -11.20
C VAL A 23 3.39 15.48 -10.02
N MET A 24 3.28 14.44 -9.22
CA MET A 24 4.24 14.13 -8.18
C MET A 24 4.71 12.69 -8.35
N GLU A 25 6.01 12.48 -8.22
CA GLU A 25 6.62 11.17 -8.25
C GLU A 25 7.48 10.96 -7.01
N GLY A 26 7.45 9.74 -6.50
CA GLY A 26 8.25 9.35 -5.37
C GLY A 26 8.73 7.91 -5.50
N ARG A 27 9.85 7.63 -4.85
CA ARG A 27 10.42 6.29 -4.75
C ARG A 27 10.84 6.00 -3.33
N SER A 28 10.70 4.75 -2.94
CA SER A 28 11.19 4.25 -1.67
C SER A 28 11.65 2.82 -1.84
N ALA A 29 12.65 2.42 -1.08
CA ALA A 29 13.20 1.09 -1.16
C ALA A 29 13.19 0.42 0.21
N LEU A 30 12.86 -0.86 0.25
CA LEU A 30 12.82 -1.63 1.49
C LEU A 30 14.21 -1.87 2.10
N ASP A 31 15.27 -1.77 1.32
CA ASP A 31 16.65 -1.82 1.82
C ASP A 31 17.07 -0.57 2.64
N GLN A 32 16.25 0.51 2.58
CA GLN A 32 16.47 1.75 3.32
C GLN A 32 15.69 1.82 4.64
N ILE A 33 14.86 0.84 4.95
CA ILE A 33 14.14 0.84 6.23
C ILE A 33 15.09 0.47 7.38
N SER A 34 14.81 1.00 8.57
CA SER A 34 15.68 0.84 9.74
C SER A 34 15.68 -0.55 10.35
N ARG A 35 14.72 -1.38 10.02
CA ARG A 35 14.55 -2.74 10.57
C ARG A 35 14.13 -3.72 9.48
N ASP A 36 14.72 -4.91 9.55
CA ASP A 36 14.38 -5.99 8.60
C ASP A 36 12.90 -6.41 8.72
N PRO A 37 12.20 -6.70 7.61
CA PRO A 37 10.80 -7.13 7.63
C PRO A 37 10.54 -8.36 8.50
N LEU A 38 11.48 -9.32 8.57
CA LEU A 38 11.33 -10.49 9.44
C LEU A 38 11.48 -10.12 10.92
N ASP A 39 12.33 -9.15 11.25
CA ASP A 39 12.43 -8.65 12.61
C ASP A 39 11.13 -7.98 13.04
N LEU A 40 10.52 -7.17 12.18
CA LEU A 40 9.21 -6.55 12.44
C LEU A 40 8.11 -7.61 12.62
N ALA A 41 8.10 -8.65 11.80
CA ALA A 41 7.17 -9.76 11.94
C ALA A 41 7.40 -10.51 13.26
N ALA A 42 8.67 -10.77 13.62
CA ALA A 42 9.02 -11.45 14.87
C ALA A 42 8.63 -10.64 16.13
N GLN A 43 8.67 -9.30 16.04
CA GLN A 43 8.20 -8.44 17.13
C GLN A 43 6.67 -8.41 17.24
N ALA A 44 5.95 -8.54 16.14
CA ALA A 44 4.49 -8.63 16.14
C ALA A 44 4.01 -9.99 16.64
N MET A 45 4.76 -11.06 16.38
CA MET A 45 4.48 -12.43 16.83
C MET A 45 5.37 -12.78 18.02
N GLY A 46 4.83 -12.75 19.22
CA GLY A 46 5.56 -13.08 20.42
C GLY A 46 4.99 -14.29 21.15
N ARG A 47 5.62 -14.63 22.26
CA ARG A 47 5.17 -15.72 23.13
C ARG A 47 3.70 -15.61 23.55
N TYR A 48 3.18 -14.41 23.63
CA TYR A 48 1.83 -14.10 24.09
C TYR A 48 0.88 -13.62 22.98
N HIS A 49 1.37 -13.57 21.74
CA HIS A 49 0.62 -13.14 20.57
C HIS A 49 0.81 -14.16 19.46
N GLN A 50 -0.12 -15.08 19.39
CA GLN A 50 -0.16 -16.10 18.36
C GLN A 50 -1.28 -15.78 17.38
N TYR A 51 -1.04 -16.08 16.11
CA TYR A 51 -1.98 -15.85 15.02
C TYR A 51 -2.16 -17.16 14.26
N PRO A 52 -2.97 -18.12 14.78
CA PRO A 52 -3.08 -19.46 14.21
C PRO A 52 -3.59 -19.47 12.77
N ASP A 53 -4.37 -18.47 12.39
CA ASP A 53 -4.88 -18.31 11.03
C ASP A 53 -4.04 -17.37 10.17
N GLY A 54 -2.86 -16.97 10.63
CA GLY A 54 -2.00 -16.00 9.98
C GLY A 54 -2.29 -14.56 10.37
N MET A 55 -1.47 -13.64 9.85
CA MET A 55 -1.63 -12.20 10.06
C MET A 55 -1.21 -11.42 8.82
N VAL A 56 -1.67 -10.20 8.71
CA VAL A 56 -1.18 -9.21 7.75
C VAL A 56 -0.51 -8.09 8.51
N LEU A 57 0.76 -7.84 8.21
CA LEU A 57 1.53 -6.76 8.81
C LEU A 57 1.73 -5.64 7.79
N PHE A 58 1.19 -4.46 8.11
CA PHE A 58 1.47 -3.24 7.34
C PHE A 58 2.73 -2.59 7.89
N LEU A 59 3.74 -2.43 7.04
CA LEU A 59 5.04 -1.86 7.42
C LEU A 59 5.02 -0.32 7.53
N GLY A 60 3.87 0.30 7.33
CA GLY A 60 3.70 1.75 7.40
C GLY A 60 3.96 2.45 6.07
N THR A 61 4.05 3.77 6.13
CA THR A 61 4.27 4.61 4.96
C THR A 61 5.75 4.64 4.61
N MET A 62 6.10 4.18 3.43
CA MET A 62 7.49 4.16 2.96
C MET A 62 7.92 5.46 2.30
N PHE A 63 6.98 6.30 1.89
CA PHE A 63 7.22 7.57 1.23
C PHE A 63 6.23 8.62 1.74
N ALA A 64 6.75 9.72 2.27
CA ALA A 64 5.97 10.90 2.63
C ALA A 64 6.13 11.96 1.53
N PRO A 65 5.04 12.45 0.89
CA PRO A 65 5.14 13.53 -0.07
C PRO A 65 5.73 14.79 0.55
N THR A 66 6.74 15.36 -0.08
CA THR A 66 7.39 16.60 0.36
C THR A 66 7.28 17.72 -0.68
N GLN A 67 6.74 17.42 -1.86
CA GLN A 67 6.56 18.40 -2.92
C GLN A 67 5.39 19.32 -2.59
N ASP A 68 5.61 20.62 -2.66
CA ASP A 68 4.55 21.61 -2.52
C ASP A 68 3.58 21.53 -3.70
N ARG A 69 2.25 21.65 -3.44
CA ARG A 69 1.23 21.58 -4.49
C ARG A 69 0.69 22.94 -4.88
N HIS A 70 0.36 23.78 -3.92
CA HIS A 70 -0.37 25.04 -4.17
C HIS A 70 0.53 26.27 -4.09
N GLY A 71 1.78 26.12 -3.70
CA GLY A 71 2.76 27.19 -3.61
C GLY A 71 3.87 26.85 -2.62
N PRO A 72 4.98 27.59 -2.64
CA PRO A 72 6.13 27.33 -1.78
C PRO A 72 5.75 27.28 -0.30
N GLY A 73 6.17 26.21 0.39
CA GLY A 73 5.94 26.00 1.81
C GLY A 73 4.53 25.56 2.20
N GLN A 74 3.63 25.31 1.24
CA GLN A 74 2.26 24.87 1.54
C GLN A 74 2.12 23.35 1.65
N GLY A 75 3.17 22.61 1.32
CA GLY A 75 3.18 21.15 1.41
C GLY A 75 2.27 20.47 0.39
N PHE A 76 2.07 19.18 0.61
CA PHE A 76 1.24 18.35 -0.24
C PHE A 76 -0.07 17.95 0.45
N THR A 77 -1.16 18.05 -0.29
CA THR A 77 -2.44 17.41 0.05
C THR A 77 -3.12 16.90 -1.21
N HIS A 78 -3.86 15.80 -1.08
CA HIS A 78 -4.67 15.32 -2.19
C HIS A 78 -5.85 16.23 -2.46
N VAL A 79 -6.23 16.32 -3.74
CA VAL A 79 -7.50 16.93 -4.15
C VAL A 79 -8.39 15.89 -4.83
N VAL A 80 -9.68 16.14 -4.83
CA VAL A 80 -10.65 15.27 -5.52
C VAL A 80 -10.30 15.18 -7.01
N GLY A 81 -10.25 13.96 -7.52
CA GLY A 81 -9.89 13.67 -8.91
C GLY A 81 -8.43 13.25 -9.10
N ASP A 82 -7.56 13.42 -8.11
CA ASP A 82 -6.21 12.84 -8.19
C ASP A 82 -6.26 11.35 -8.46
N THR A 83 -5.37 10.88 -9.31
CA THR A 83 -5.11 9.46 -9.48
C THR A 83 -3.77 9.10 -8.85
N VAL A 84 -3.78 8.10 -8.00
CA VAL A 84 -2.60 7.63 -7.27
C VAL A 84 -2.25 6.23 -7.76
N ARG A 85 -1.01 6.06 -8.20
CA ARG A 85 -0.45 4.76 -8.56
C ARG A 85 0.69 4.45 -7.61
N ILE A 86 0.65 3.27 -7.00
CA ILE A 86 1.72 2.76 -6.15
C ILE A 86 2.03 1.35 -6.59
N GLY A 87 3.28 1.05 -6.84
CA GLY A 87 3.62 -0.28 -7.32
C GLY A 87 5.10 -0.59 -7.34
N THR A 88 5.37 -1.83 -7.66
CA THR A 88 6.69 -2.38 -7.91
C THR A 88 6.62 -3.32 -9.11
N PRO A 89 7.69 -3.43 -9.91
CA PRO A 89 7.71 -4.34 -11.06
C PRO A 89 7.37 -5.79 -10.71
N ALA A 90 7.73 -6.24 -9.50
CA ALA A 90 7.55 -7.62 -9.08
C ALA A 90 6.10 -7.97 -8.69
N LEU A 91 5.34 -7.03 -8.12
CA LEU A 91 4.01 -7.29 -7.57
C LEU A 91 2.88 -6.57 -8.32
N GLY A 92 3.22 -5.74 -9.31
CA GLY A 92 2.24 -4.94 -10.04
C GLY A 92 1.92 -3.62 -9.35
N GLN A 93 0.74 -3.09 -9.60
CA GLN A 93 0.40 -1.71 -9.25
C GLN A 93 -0.99 -1.60 -8.65
N LEU A 94 -1.11 -0.84 -7.56
CA LEU A 94 -2.36 -0.33 -7.04
C LEU A 94 -2.69 0.99 -7.74
N PHE A 95 -3.94 1.15 -8.12
CA PHE A 95 -4.46 2.36 -8.74
C PHE A 95 -5.70 2.83 -8.00
N ASN A 96 -5.69 4.08 -7.54
CA ASN A 96 -6.79 4.68 -6.81
C ASN A 96 -7.10 6.08 -7.34
N ARG A 97 -8.37 6.47 -7.27
CA ARG A 97 -8.81 7.84 -7.51
C ARG A 97 -9.31 8.46 -6.21
N VAL A 98 -8.86 9.66 -5.91
CA VAL A 98 -9.29 10.42 -4.74
C VAL A 98 -10.69 10.97 -4.95
N THR A 99 -11.57 10.72 -4.00
CA THR A 99 -12.92 11.27 -3.93
C THR A 99 -13.27 11.59 -2.47
N THR A 100 -14.38 12.24 -2.23
CA THR A 100 -14.91 12.42 -0.88
C THR A 100 -15.63 11.16 -0.40
N SER A 101 -15.68 10.94 0.90
CA SER A 101 -16.25 9.72 1.49
C SER A 101 -17.75 9.54 1.19
N ASP A 102 -18.48 10.65 1.06
CA ASP A 102 -19.90 10.66 0.70
C ASP A 102 -20.16 10.30 -0.77
N GLN A 103 -19.17 10.46 -1.63
CA GLN A 103 -19.23 10.09 -3.06
C GLN A 103 -18.57 8.74 -3.36
N ALA A 104 -17.93 8.13 -2.38
CA ALA A 104 -17.33 6.81 -2.57
C ALA A 104 -18.41 5.72 -2.70
N PRO A 105 -18.22 4.72 -3.58
CA PRO A 105 -19.13 3.59 -3.66
C PRO A 105 -19.22 2.86 -2.31
N PRO A 106 -20.41 2.36 -1.92
CA PRO A 106 -20.54 1.57 -0.71
C PRO A 106 -19.61 0.35 -0.73
N TRP A 107 -18.89 0.12 0.37
CA TRP A 107 -18.09 -1.09 0.50
C TRP A 107 -19.00 -2.31 0.70
N GLN A 108 -18.97 -3.22 -0.26
CA GLN A 108 -19.80 -4.42 -0.27
C GLN A 108 -18.99 -5.72 -0.26
N TYR A 109 -17.67 -5.63 -0.39
CA TYR A 109 -16.77 -6.77 -0.46
C TYR A 109 -16.05 -7.01 0.87
N GLY A 110 -16.76 -7.62 1.82
CA GLY A 110 -16.20 -7.97 3.13
C GLY A 110 -15.59 -9.38 3.16
N ALA A 111 -15.09 -9.79 4.32
CA ALA A 111 -14.42 -11.08 4.52
C ALA A 111 -15.24 -12.29 4.03
N GLY A 112 -16.55 -12.30 4.26
CA GLY A 112 -17.41 -13.38 3.78
C GLY A 112 -17.50 -13.44 2.24
N ALA A 113 -17.47 -12.30 1.55
CA ALA A 113 -17.41 -12.26 0.09
C ALA A 113 -16.06 -12.77 -0.42
N LEU A 114 -14.96 -12.36 0.21
CA LEU A 114 -13.62 -12.85 -0.09
C LEU A 114 -13.53 -14.38 0.05
N MET A 115 -14.00 -14.94 1.16
CA MET A 115 -13.97 -16.38 1.40
C MET A 115 -14.75 -17.16 0.32
N ARG A 116 -15.94 -16.67 -0.05
CA ARG A 116 -16.72 -17.27 -1.15
C ARG A 116 -16.01 -17.21 -2.49
N ASP A 117 -15.34 -16.11 -2.78
CA ASP A 117 -14.57 -15.96 -4.02
C ASP A 117 -13.36 -16.89 -4.05
N LEU A 118 -12.61 -16.98 -2.97
CA LEU A 118 -11.48 -17.88 -2.85
C LEU A 118 -11.92 -19.35 -2.99
N ALA A 119 -13.03 -19.73 -2.34
CA ALA A 119 -13.60 -21.08 -2.48
C ALA A 119 -14.01 -21.39 -3.94
N ARG A 120 -14.68 -20.46 -4.62
CA ARG A 120 -15.04 -20.63 -6.04
C ARG A 120 -13.83 -20.78 -6.96
N ARG A 121 -12.71 -20.18 -6.61
CA ARG A 121 -11.44 -20.28 -7.34
C ARG A 121 -10.60 -21.50 -6.94
N GLY A 122 -11.09 -22.34 -6.03
CA GLY A 122 -10.34 -23.49 -5.52
C GLY A 122 -9.10 -23.13 -4.69
N LEU A 123 -9.08 -21.93 -4.11
CA LEU A 123 -7.95 -21.42 -3.30
C LEU A 123 -8.17 -21.58 -1.79
N LEU A 124 -9.31 -22.07 -1.38
CA LEU A 124 -9.58 -22.53 -0.02
C LEU A 124 -9.72 -24.05 -0.04
N ALA A 125 -8.95 -24.73 0.82
CA ALA A 125 -9.08 -26.16 1.07
C ALA A 125 -10.27 -26.43 2.00
#